data_1fca96fec701b338e7c52c8a9ce909ff
#
_entry.id   1fca96fec701b338e7c52c8a9ce909ff
#
_cell.length_a   1.000
_cell.length_b   1.000
_cell.length_c   1.000
_cell.angle_alpha   90.00
_cell.angle_beta   90.00
_cell.angle_gamma   90.00
#
_symmetry.space_group_name_H-M   'P 1'
#
loop_
_entity.id
_entity.type
_entity.pdbx_description
1 polymer ?
#
loop_
_entity_poly.entity_id
_entity_poly.type
_entity_poly.pdbx_seq_one_letter_code
_entity_poly.pdbx_strand_id
1 'polypeptide(L)'
;MLPREKCLKYGVDNLSDMELIAIIVGSGVKGKDFMSVAKSTLYLIRKRLEDGKSLSVTDIDSISGIGPVVAMRILCGIELGRRLYEPQDAIFCFVFFFF
;
A
#
# COMPACT_ATOMS: atom_id res chain seq x y z
N MET A 1 19.83 7.69 -0.91
CA MET A 1 19.43 6.95 0.33
C MET A 1 18.33 5.97 -0.01
N LEU A 2 18.46 4.74 0.47
CA LEU A 2 17.45 3.74 0.22
C LEU A 2 16.20 4.03 1.06
N PRO A 3 15.02 3.63 0.60
CA PRO A 3 13.78 3.90 1.33
C PRO A 3 13.78 3.44 2.79
N ARG A 4 14.34 2.26 3.09
CA ARG A 4 14.41 1.77 4.47
C ARG A 4 15.29 2.66 5.33
N GLU A 5 16.41 3.12 4.80
CA GLU A 5 17.32 3.99 5.51
C GLU A 5 16.63 5.32 5.80
N LYS A 6 15.93 5.84 4.80
CA LYS A 6 15.22 7.09 4.94
C LYS A 6 14.11 6.97 5.98
N CYS A 7 13.42 5.83 5.98
CA CYS A 7 12.36 5.57 6.93
C CYS A 7 12.89 5.56 8.36
N LEU A 8 14.01 4.86 8.57
CA LEU A 8 14.60 4.78 9.91
C LEU A 8 15.15 6.11 10.40
N LYS A 9 15.64 6.91 9.48
CA LYS A 9 16.26 8.18 9.86
C LYS A 9 15.25 9.32 10.05
N TYR A 10 14.26 9.39 9.18
CA TYR A 10 13.35 10.53 9.15
C TYR A 10 11.89 10.20 9.47
N GLY A 11 11.54 8.94 9.55
CA GLY A 11 10.18 8.53 9.87
C GLY A 11 9.35 8.23 8.62
N VAL A 12 8.30 7.47 8.81
CA VAL A 12 7.45 6.99 7.71
C VAL A 12 6.69 8.12 7.02
N ASP A 13 6.38 9.16 7.75
CA ASP A 13 5.63 10.30 7.22
C ASP A 13 6.46 11.16 6.25
N ASN A 14 7.76 10.93 6.20
CA ASN A 14 8.63 11.64 5.26
C ASN A 14 8.90 10.85 3.97
N LEU A 15 8.22 9.73 3.78
CA LEU A 15 8.40 8.92 2.58
C LEU A 15 7.35 9.25 1.54
N SER A 16 7.73 9.20 0.28
CA SER A 16 6.79 9.33 -0.82
C SER A 16 5.97 8.04 -0.95
N ASP A 17 4.87 8.09 -1.68
CA ASP A 17 4.06 6.90 -1.94
C ASP A 17 4.88 5.79 -2.59
N MET A 18 5.77 6.16 -3.50
CA MET A 18 6.66 5.19 -4.16
C MET A 18 7.59 4.55 -3.14
N GLU A 19 8.11 5.33 -2.22
CA GLU A 19 9.02 4.81 -1.21
C GLU A 19 8.28 3.89 -0.24
N LEU A 20 7.04 4.24 0.10
CA LEU A 20 6.23 3.41 0.98
C LEU A 20 5.98 2.04 0.34
N ILE A 21 5.54 2.03 -0.90
CA ILE A 21 5.24 0.76 -1.56
C ILE A 21 6.52 -0.02 -1.85
N ALA A 22 7.62 0.67 -2.11
CA ALA A 22 8.92 0.03 -2.34
C ALA A 22 9.38 -0.74 -1.10
N ILE A 23 9.15 -0.21 0.09
CA ILE A 23 9.48 -0.91 1.33
C ILE A 23 8.60 -2.15 1.48
N ILE A 24 7.32 -2.03 1.18
CA ILE A 24 6.39 -3.13 1.32
C ILE A 24 6.76 -4.30 0.40
N VAL A 25 7.09 -4.00 -0.84
CA VAL A 25 7.44 -5.03 -1.80
C VAL A 25 8.87 -5.51 -1.68
N GLY A 26 9.71 -4.59 -1.36
CA GLY A 26 11.17 -4.70 -1.26
C GLY A 26 11.80 -6.07 -1.39
N SER A 27 11.96 -6.73 -0.26
CA SER A 27 12.70 -7.99 -0.23
C SER A 27 11.98 -9.16 -0.89
N GLY A 28 10.72 -8.98 -1.27
CA GLY A 28 9.97 -10.03 -1.94
C GLY A 28 10.21 -10.09 -3.43
N VAL A 29 11.02 -9.18 -3.96
CA VAL A 29 11.25 -9.10 -5.40
C VAL A 29 12.64 -9.60 -5.72
N LYS A 30 12.72 -10.67 -6.50
CA LYS A 30 13.99 -11.24 -6.89
C LYS A 30 14.25 -11.00 -8.37
N GLY A 31 15.47 -10.62 -8.67
CA GLY A 31 15.88 -10.45 -10.07
C GLY A 31 15.20 -9.30 -10.79
N LYS A 32 14.53 -8.43 -10.07
CA LYS A 32 13.86 -7.28 -10.65
C LYS A 32 14.24 -6.05 -9.86
N ASP A 33 14.18 -4.91 -10.53
CA ASP A 33 14.37 -3.63 -9.88
C ASP A 33 13.13 -3.36 -9.03
N PHE A 34 13.29 -3.37 -7.72
CA PHE A 34 12.15 -3.21 -6.81
C PHE A 34 11.44 -1.86 -6.97
N MET A 35 12.14 -0.84 -7.42
CA MET A 35 11.49 0.45 -7.67
C MET A 35 10.56 0.38 -8.87
N SER A 36 10.94 -0.38 -9.89
CA SER A 36 10.12 -0.59 -11.07
C SER A 36 8.86 -1.38 -10.70
N VAL A 37 9.01 -2.40 -9.86
CA VAL A 37 7.88 -3.21 -9.39
C VAL A 37 6.98 -2.34 -8.52
N ALA A 38 7.56 -1.52 -7.65
CA ALA A 38 6.79 -0.62 -6.80
C ALA A 38 5.98 0.36 -7.63
N LYS A 39 6.54 0.88 -8.71
CA LYS A 39 5.85 1.81 -9.59
C LYS A 39 4.65 1.15 -10.24
N SER A 40 4.82 -0.08 -10.75
CA SER A 40 3.74 -0.82 -11.38
C SER A 40 2.63 -1.13 -10.38
N THR A 41 3.01 -1.49 -9.15
CA THR A 41 2.07 -1.80 -8.09
C THR A 41 1.26 -0.57 -7.70
N LEU A 42 1.93 0.55 -7.51
CA LEU A 42 1.29 1.78 -7.12
C LEU A 42 0.32 2.25 -8.21
N TYR A 43 0.74 2.13 -9.47
CA TYR A 43 -0.11 2.51 -10.59
C TYR A 43 -1.39 1.68 -10.61
N LEU A 44 -1.27 0.36 -10.42
CA LEU A 44 -2.44 -0.51 -10.42
C LEU A 44 -3.39 -0.17 -9.28
N ILE A 45 -2.87 0.04 -8.09
CA ILE A 45 -3.68 0.37 -6.93
C ILE A 45 -4.43 1.68 -7.16
N ARG A 46 -3.73 2.71 -7.61
CA ARG A 46 -4.36 4.01 -7.86
C ARG A 46 -5.43 3.92 -8.92
N LYS A 47 -5.14 3.19 -9.99
CA LYS A 47 -6.09 3.06 -11.10
C LYS A 47 -7.36 2.38 -10.65
N ARG A 48 -7.24 1.31 -9.87
CA ARG A 48 -8.41 0.60 -9.37
C ARG A 48 -9.23 1.46 -8.42
N LEU A 49 -8.57 2.19 -7.55
CA LEU A 49 -9.27 3.06 -6.63
C LEU A 49 -9.98 4.20 -7.36
N GLU A 50 -9.35 4.77 -8.37
CA GLU A 50 -9.98 5.82 -9.16
C GLU A 50 -11.19 5.31 -9.91
N ASP A 51 -11.14 4.09 -10.38
CA ASP A 51 -12.25 3.50 -11.13
C ASP A 51 -13.33 2.93 -10.20
N GLY A 52 -13.15 3.04 -8.90
CA GLY A 52 -14.11 2.51 -7.93
C GLY A 52 -14.16 0.99 -7.90
N LYS A 53 -13.12 0.33 -8.36
CA LYS A 53 -13.08 -1.12 -8.41
C LYS A 53 -12.32 -1.70 -7.25
N SER A 54 -12.73 -2.89 -6.83
CA SER A 54 -12.02 -3.59 -5.76
C SER A 54 -10.72 -4.19 -6.30
N LEU A 55 -9.80 -4.47 -5.38
CA LEU A 55 -8.56 -5.15 -5.70
C LEU A 55 -8.59 -6.55 -5.15
N SER A 56 -8.10 -7.50 -5.91
CA SER A 56 -7.96 -8.88 -5.45
C SER A 56 -6.48 -9.26 -5.42
N VAL A 57 -6.19 -10.36 -4.76
CA VAL A 57 -4.83 -10.90 -4.73
C VAL A 57 -4.36 -11.17 -6.15
N THR A 58 -5.25 -11.72 -6.99
CA THR A 58 -4.91 -12.05 -8.37
C THR A 58 -4.52 -10.81 -9.18
N ASP A 59 -5.15 -9.69 -8.91
CA ASP A 59 -4.81 -8.46 -9.62
C ASP A 59 -3.39 -8.02 -9.34
N ILE A 60 -2.97 -8.13 -8.08
CA ILE A 60 -1.64 -7.65 -7.69
C ILE A 60 -0.57 -8.68 -8.00
N ASP A 61 -0.85 -9.96 -7.79
CA ASP A 61 0.19 -10.97 -8.03
C ASP A 61 0.44 -11.19 -9.52
N SER A 62 -0.40 -10.64 -10.39
CA SER A 62 -0.14 -10.67 -11.82
C SER A 62 1.02 -9.74 -12.21
N ILE A 63 1.41 -8.83 -11.31
CA ILE A 63 2.53 -7.94 -11.57
C ILE A 63 3.81 -8.75 -11.47
N SER A 64 4.64 -8.65 -12.50
CA SER A 64 5.90 -9.37 -12.55
C SER A 64 6.77 -9.00 -11.33
N GLY A 65 7.21 -9.99 -10.61
CA GLY A 65 8.05 -9.78 -9.42
C GLY A 65 7.28 -9.81 -8.11
N ILE A 66 5.95 -9.87 -8.12
CA ILE A 66 5.16 -9.95 -6.92
C ILE A 66 4.50 -11.32 -6.83
N GLY A 67 4.73 -11.99 -5.72
CA GLY A 67 4.06 -13.27 -5.46
C GLY A 67 2.81 -13.07 -4.63
N PRO A 68 2.05 -14.14 -4.41
CA PRO A 68 0.78 -14.03 -3.68
C PRO A 68 0.92 -13.59 -2.22
N VAL A 69 2.03 -13.91 -1.57
CA VAL A 69 2.23 -13.49 -0.17
C VAL A 69 2.38 -11.98 -0.07
N VAL A 70 3.18 -11.39 -0.96
CA VAL A 70 3.37 -9.94 -0.97
C VAL A 70 2.06 -9.26 -1.37
N ALA A 71 1.33 -9.85 -2.33
CA ALA A 71 0.03 -9.30 -2.73
C ALA A 71 -0.95 -9.30 -1.56
N MET A 72 -0.99 -10.36 -0.76
CA MET A 72 -1.84 -10.41 0.42
C MET A 72 -1.45 -9.35 1.44
N ARG A 73 -0.16 -9.15 1.66
CA ARG A 73 0.33 -8.13 2.59
C ARG A 73 -0.12 -6.74 2.17
N ILE A 74 -0.05 -6.45 0.89
CA ILE A 74 -0.48 -5.16 0.36
C ILE A 74 -1.97 -4.98 0.61
N LEU A 75 -2.78 -5.98 0.27
CA LEU A 75 -4.22 -5.88 0.43
C LEU A 75 -4.63 -5.80 1.90
N CYS A 76 -3.98 -6.58 2.76
CA CYS A 76 -4.25 -6.51 4.18
C CYS A 76 -3.89 -5.15 4.76
N GLY A 77 -2.81 -4.57 4.29
CA GLY A 77 -2.41 -3.22 4.70
C GLY A 77 -3.41 -2.17 4.27
N ILE A 78 -3.91 -2.27 3.04
CA ILE A 78 -4.91 -1.34 2.52
C ILE A 78 -6.20 -1.47 3.34
N GLU A 79 -6.64 -2.70 3.58
CA GLU A 79 -7.87 -2.92 4.32
C GLU A 79 -7.75 -2.44 5.77
N LEU A 80 -6.61 -2.70 6.40
CA LEU A 80 -6.39 -2.25 7.77
C LEU A 80 -6.39 -0.73 7.83
N GLY A 81 -5.74 -0.08 6.87
CA GLY A 81 -5.73 1.38 6.79
C GLY A 81 -7.13 1.93 6.61
N ARG A 82 -7.92 1.27 5.77
CA ARG A 82 -9.30 1.67 5.54
C ARG A 82 -10.10 1.60 6.84
N ARG A 83 -9.95 0.50 7.57
CA ARG A 83 -10.69 0.32 8.83
C ARG A 83 -10.31 1.33 9.90
N LEU A 84 -9.03 1.73 9.90
CA LEU A 84 -8.56 2.65 10.92
C LEU A 84 -8.88 4.12 10.61
N TYR A 85 -8.99 4.47 9.34
CA TYR A 85 -9.14 5.86 8.96
C TYR A 85 -10.43 6.20 8.22
N GLU A 86 -11.34 5.27 8.18
CA GLU A 86 -12.54 5.47 7.45
C GLU A 86 -13.69 5.97 8.24
N PRO A 87 -14.79 6.14 7.64
CA PRO A 87 -16.02 6.67 8.07
C PRO A 87 -16.50 6.29 9.42
N GLN A 88 -16.12 5.20 9.97
CA GLN A 88 -16.54 4.97 11.30
C GLN A 88 -15.92 6.05 12.17
N ASP A 89 -14.78 6.60 11.77
CA ASP A 89 -14.21 7.66 12.53
C ASP A 89 -15.04 8.89 12.37
N ALA A 90 -15.56 9.07 11.20
CA ALA A 90 -16.39 10.21 10.95
C ALA A 90 -17.67 10.04 11.71
N ILE A 91 -18.17 8.84 11.71
CA ILE A 91 -19.41 8.60 12.36
C ILE A 91 -19.20 8.78 13.78
N PHE A 92 -18.07 8.30 14.23
CA PHE A 92 -17.81 8.34 15.54
C PHE A 92 -17.73 9.74 15.87
N CYS A 93 -17.22 10.50 15.08
CA CYS A 93 -17.09 11.80 15.38
C CYS A 93 -18.38 12.34 15.56
N PHE A 94 -19.31 12.02 14.80
CA PHE A 94 -20.46 12.71 15.02
C PHE A 94 -21.33 11.91 15.80
N VAL A 95 -20.86 10.77 16.07
CA VAL A 95 -21.64 10.08 16.87
C VAL A 95 -21.10 10.39 18.15
N PHE A 96 -19.86 10.55 18.22
CA PHE A 96 -19.32 10.95 19.29
C PHE A 96 -19.80 12.06 19.43
N PHE A 97 -19.97 12.40 18.57
CA PHE A 97 -20.44 13.40 18.38
C PHE A 97 -21.76 13.15 18.40
N PHE A 98 -22.01 12.12 18.19
CA PHE A 98 -23.18 11.83 18.14
C PHE A 98 -23.28 10.65 18.71
N PHE A 99 -22.48 10.17 19.14
CA PHE A 99 -22.37 9.19 19.72
C PHE A 99 -22.03 9.36 20.58
#